data_9a71afa0ecdc458b52aee05fe0f9aca6
#
_entry.id   9a71afa0ecdc458b52aee05fe0f9aca6
#
_cell.length_a   1.000
_cell.length_b   1.000
_cell.length_c   1.000
_cell.angle_alpha   90.00
_cell.angle_beta   90.00
_cell.angle_gamma   90.00
#
_symmetry.space_group_name_H-M   'P 1'
#
loop_
_entity.id
_entity.type
_entity.pdbx_description
1 polymer ?
#
loop_
_entity_poly.entity_id
_entity_poly.type
_entity_poly.pdbx_seq_one_letter_code
_entity_poly.pdbx_strand_id
1 'polypeptide(L)'
;MGKMGDGATNDLKDAASIREMLSCSGYSDKAIDYYLNRPSMGTLSDANQVSELTGACGDTMRVYLKVDHGRIVDAKMQVLGCPGAVASAMAAMEFIKGKTIEQARRLRDRDIFGMLEELPDQKQHCIRLAVKTVQKALDEYSP
;
A
#
# COMPACT_ATOMS: atom_id res chain seq x y z
N MET A 1 -12.37 -25.64 22.28
CA MET A 1 -11.53 -25.96 21.91
C MET A 1 -11.05 -26.19 20.54
N GLY A 2 -11.64 -26.91 19.65
CA GLY A 2 -11.20 -27.08 18.29
C GLY A 2 -11.04 -25.78 17.50
N LYS A 3 -11.48 -24.69 18.08
CA LYS A 3 -11.45 -23.41 17.39
C LYS A 3 -10.07 -22.92 16.99
N MET A 4 -9.05 -23.29 17.75
CA MET A 4 -7.72 -22.81 17.42
C MET A 4 -7.17 -23.50 16.18
N GLY A 5 -7.35 -24.81 16.08
CA GLY A 5 -6.98 -25.54 14.88
C GLY A 5 -7.82 -25.11 13.69
N ASP A 6 -9.10 -24.89 13.94
CA ASP A 6 -10.02 -24.45 12.91
C ASP A 6 -9.64 -23.06 12.42
N GLY A 7 -9.12 -22.20 13.30
CA GLY A 7 -8.71 -20.86 12.92
C GLY A 7 -7.64 -20.85 11.85
N ALA A 8 -6.61 -21.69 12.00
CA ALA A 8 -5.54 -21.77 11.02
C ALA A 8 -6.07 -22.29 9.67
N THR A 9 -6.94 -23.31 9.72
CA THR A 9 -7.55 -23.85 8.51
C THR A 9 -8.48 -22.82 7.86
N ASN A 10 -9.21 -22.09 8.68
CA ASN A 10 -10.12 -21.06 8.19
C ASN A 10 -9.38 -19.91 7.53
N ASP A 11 -8.22 -19.52 8.06
CA ASP A 11 -7.40 -18.48 7.47
C ASP A 11 -7.01 -18.82 6.04
N LEU A 12 -6.62 -20.08 5.80
CA LEU A 12 -6.27 -20.53 4.45
C LEU A 12 -7.48 -20.51 3.51
N LYS A 13 -8.63 -20.97 4.02
CA LYS A 13 -9.86 -20.93 3.24
C LYS A 13 -10.29 -19.51 2.98
N ASP A 14 -10.18 -18.64 3.99
CA ASP A 14 -10.56 -17.24 3.84
C ASP A 14 -9.69 -16.55 2.81
N ALA A 15 -8.39 -16.82 2.81
CA ALA A 15 -7.49 -16.26 1.82
C ALA A 15 -7.85 -16.71 0.42
N ALA A 16 -8.15 -17.99 0.23
CA ALA A 16 -8.56 -18.52 -1.07
C ALA A 16 -9.91 -17.93 -1.51
N SER A 17 -10.85 -17.81 -0.59
CA SER A 17 -12.15 -17.20 -0.86
C SER A 17 -12.03 -15.74 -1.21
N ILE A 18 -11.20 -15.01 -0.49
CA ILE A 18 -10.95 -13.60 -0.75
C ILE A 18 -10.33 -13.43 -2.13
N ARG A 19 -9.36 -14.26 -2.48
CA ARG A 19 -8.70 -14.22 -3.79
C ARG A 19 -9.72 -14.41 -4.90
N GLU A 20 -10.62 -15.39 -4.75
CA GLU A 20 -11.64 -15.67 -5.75
C GLU A 20 -12.58 -14.48 -5.90
N MET A 21 -13.05 -13.92 -4.80
CA MET A 21 -13.94 -12.77 -4.83
C MET A 21 -13.30 -11.57 -5.50
N LEU A 22 -12.05 -11.28 -5.16
CA LEU A 22 -11.36 -10.13 -5.73
C LEU A 22 -11.05 -10.35 -7.21
N SER A 23 -10.69 -11.56 -7.59
CA SER A 23 -10.46 -11.90 -8.99
C SER A 23 -11.73 -11.68 -9.82
N CYS A 24 -12.87 -12.13 -9.31
CA CYS A 24 -14.16 -11.92 -9.97
C CYS A 24 -14.55 -10.45 -10.04
N SER A 25 -14.03 -9.63 -9.11
CA SER A 25 -14.34 -8.20 -9.08
C SER A 25 -13.40 -7.37 -9.94
N GLY A 26 -12.44 -7.99 -10.63
CA GLY A 26 -11.56 -7.29 -11.56
C GLY A 26 -10.18 -6.97 -11.04
N TYR A 27 -9.80 -7.49 -9.86
CA TYR A 27 -8.45 -7.32 -9.34
C TYR A 27 -7.51 -8.34 -9.97
N SER A 28 -6.32 -7.90 -10.36
CA SER A 28 -5.29 -8.80 -10.87
C SER A 28 -4.72 -9.66 -9.75
N ASP A 29 -4.06 -10.76 -10.12
CA ASP A 29 -3.34 -11.58 -9.13
C ASP A 29 -2.30 -10.76 -8.39
N LYS A 30 -1.63 -9.85 -9.07
CA LYS A 30 -0.62 -8.98 -8.49
C LYS A 30 -1.22 -8.10 -7.41
N ALA A 31 -2.36 -7.47 -7.71
CA ALA A 31 -3.05 -6.61 -6.74
C ALA A 31 -3.52 -7.43 -5.54
N ILE A 32 -4.04 -8.63 -5.79
CA ILE A 32 -4.49 -9.52 -4.71
C ILE A 32 -3.33 -9.92 -3.82
N ASP A 33 -2.17 -10.21 -4.41
CA ASP A 33 -0.97 -10.57 -3.64
C ASP A 33 -0.55 -9.43 -2.71
N TYR A 34 -0.54 -8.20 -3.20
CA TYR A 34 -0.23 -7.05 -2.35
C TYR A 34 -1.22 -6.93 -1.19
N TYR A 35 -2.50 -7.14 -1.47
CA TYR A 35 -3.52 -7.04 -0.44
C TYR A 35 -3.38 -8.13 0.62
N LEU A 36 -3.20 -9.37 0.18
CA LEU A 36 -3.14 -10.50 1.12
C LEU A 36 -1.82 -10.53 1.90
N ASN A 37 -0.72 -10.24 1.25
CA ASN A 37 0.61 -10.35 1.87
C ASN A 37 1.00 -9.10 2.67
N ARG A 38 0.51 -7.93 2.28
CA ARG A 38 0.74 -6.66 2.97
C ARG A 38 2.20 -6.46 3.37
N PRO A 39 3.13 -6.53 2.41
CA PRO A 39 4.56 -6.60 2.72
C PRO A 39 5.13 -5.38 3.45
N SER A 40 4.49 -4.23 3.32
CA SER A 40 4.96 -3.00 3.95
C SER A 40 3.88 -2.34 4.79
N MET A 41 2.95 -3.12 5.32
CA MET A 41 1.92 -2.60 6.21
C MET A 41 2.50 -2.42 7.61
N GLY A 42 2.21 -1.29 8.23
CA GLY A 42 2.58 -1.06 9.62
C GLY A 42 3.24 0.28 9.85
N THR A 43 3.99 0.35 10.96
CA THR A 43 4.68 1.55 11.40
C THR A 43 6.18 1.35 11.43
N LEU A 44 6.93 2.46 11.47
CA LEU A 44 8.37 2.44 11.71
C LEU A 44 8.63 3.29 12.94
N SER A 45 9.20 2.68 14.00
CA SER A 45 9.50 3.40 15.23
C SER A 45 10.61 4.43 15.05
N ASP A 46 11.48 4.22 14.07
CA ASP A 46 12.58 5.12 13.77
C ASP A 46 12.31 6.01 12.56
N ALA A 47 11.05 6.12 12.14
CA ALA A 47 10.69 6.98 11.02
C ALA A 47 11.07 8.42 11.32
N ASN A 48 11.65 9.10 10.32
CA ASN A 48 11.92 10.53 10.45
C ASN A 48 11.00 11.38 9.58
N GLN A 49 10.00 10.76 8.97
CA GLN A 49 8.90 11.46 8.32
C GLN A 49 7.64 10.61 8.41
N VAL A 50 6.55 11.21 8.87
CA VAL A 50 5.23 10.58 8.94
C VAL A 50 4.22 11.56 8.36
N SER A 51 3.43 11.11 7.41
CA SER A 51 2.39 11.96 6.80
C SER A 51 1.13 11.14 6.56
N GLU A 52 -0.01 11.81 6.67
CA GLU A 52 -1.30 11.15 6.53
C GLU A 52 -2.19 11.92 5.57
N LEU A 53 -2.98 11.20 4.81
CA LEU A 53 -3.93 11.80 3.88
C LEU A 53 -5.18 10.93 3.82
N THR A 54 -6.34 11.60 3.83
CA THR A 54 -7.63 10.93 3.67
C THR A 54 -8.20 11.30 2.31
N GLY A 55 -8.61 10.31 1.54
CA GLY A 55 -9.22 10.52 0.23
C GLY A 55 -10.70 10.86 0.33
N ALA A 56 -11.26 11.24 -0.81
CA ALA A 56 -12.67 11.69 -0.90
C ALA A 56 -13.65 10.60 -0.48
N CYS A 57 -13.30 9.33 -0.65
CA CYS A 57 -14.19 8.22 -0.28
C CYS A 57 -13.98 7.74 1.17
N GLY A 58 -13.14 8.44 1.94
CA GLY A 58 -12.94 8.12 3.34
C GLY A 58 -11.77 7.20 3.65
N ASP A 59 -11.11 6.66 2.63
CA ASP A 59 -9.90 5.86 2.84
C ASP A 59 -8.80 6.73 3.40
N THR A 60 -8.05 6.22 4.36
CA THR A 60 -6.97 6.97 5.00
C THR A 60 -5.67 6.20 4.87
N MET A 61 -4.60 6.91 4.52
CA MET A 61 -3.26 6.34 4.42
C MET A 61 -2.30 7.17 5.25
N ARG A 62 -1.49 6.49 6.06
CA ARG A 62 -0.43 7.12 6.84
C ARG A 62 0.89 6.46 6.49
N VAL A 63 1.80 7.24 5.92
CA VAL A 63 3.09 6.75 5.47
C VAL A 63 4.18 7.08 6.48
N TYR A 64 5.05 6.10 6.71
CA TYR A 64 6.21 6.23 7.58
C TYR A 64 7.45 6.03 6.72
N LEU A 65 8.34 7.02 6.73
CA LEU A 65 9.58 6.97 5.96
C LEU A 65 10.78 7.05 6.88
N LYS A 66 11.77 6.23 6.61
CA LYS A 66 13.10 6.36 7.18
C LYS A 66 14.01 6.83 6.07
N VAL A 67 14.48 8.07 6.18
CA VAL A 67 15.37 8.66 5.18
C VAL A 67 16.76 8.82 5.78
N ASP A 68 17.77 8.36 5.06
CA ASP A 68 19.16 8.44 5.48
C ASP A 68 19.99 8.89 4.29
N HIS A 69 20.72 10.01 4.46
CA HIS A 69 21.57 10.58 3.40
C HIS A 69 20.80 10.77 2.09
N GLY A 70 19.57 11.29 2.18
CA GLY A 70 18.75 11.60 1.02
C GLY A 70 18.13 10.39 0.34
N ARG A 71 18.22 9.21 0.93
CA ARG A 71 17.69 7.98 0.37
C ARG A 71 16.67 7.37 1.33
N ILE A 72 15.58 6.86 0.77
CA ILE A 72 14.53 6.20 1.55
C ILE A 72 15.00 4.78 1.82
N VAL A 73 15.50 4.53 3.04
CA VAL A 73 16.03 3.21 3.39
C VAL A 73 14.95 2.26 3.87
N ASP A 74 13.82 2.79 4.33
CA ASP A 74 12.67 1.97 4.68
C ASP A 74 11.39 2.79 4.55
N ALA A 75 10.29 2.11 4.28
CA ALA A 75 8.98 2.75 4.10
C ALA A 75 7.88 1.77 4.48
N LYS A 76 6.94 2.23 5.28
CA LYS A 76 5.75 1.45 5.62
C LYS A 76 4.53 2.35 5.58
N MET A 77 3.36 1.75 5.42
CA MET A 77 2.12 2.50 5.37
C MET A 77 1.02 1.78 6.14
N GLN A 78 0.29 2.54 6.95
CA GLN A 78 -0.96 2.06 7.55
C GLN A 78 -2.10 2.52 6.66
N VAL A 79 -3.06 1.65 6.43
CA VAL A 79 -4.17 1.93 5.52
C VAL A 79 -5.47 1.51 6.18
N LEU A 80 -6.43 2.44 6.19
CA LEU A 80 -7.83 2.13 6.51
C LEU A 80 -8.59 2.32 5.22
N GLY A 81 -8.99 1.21 4.59
CA GLY A 81 -9.66 1.29 3.30
C GLY A 81 -9.89 -0.06 2.67
N CYS A 82 -10.33 -0.02 1.41
CA CYS A 82 -10.68 -1.21 0.65
C CYS A 82 -9.42 -1.97 0.17
N PRO A 83 -9.60 -3.18 -0.38
CA PRO A 83 -8.46 -3.93 -0.92
C PRO A 83 -7.64 -3.15 -1.96
N GLY A 84 -8.29 -2.32 -2.77
CA GLY A 84 -7.59 -1.48 -3.74
C GLY A 84 -6.69 -0.46 -3.08
N ALA A 85 -7.13 0.11 -1.96
CA ALA A 85 -6.32 1.06 -1.21
C ALA A 85 -5.08 0.37 -0.62
N VAL A 86 -5.26 -0.81 -0.03
CA VAL A 86 -4.15 -1.57 0.54
C VAL A 86 -3.16 -1.95 -0.55
N ALA A 87 -3.64 -2.51 -1.67
CA ALA A 87 -2.77 -2.92 -2.77
C ALA A 87 -1.99 -1.74 -3.33
N SER A 88 -2.67 -0.60 -3.53
CA SER A 88 -2.02 0.61 -4.05
C SER A 88 -0.95 1.12 -3.11
N ALA A 89 -1.24 1.13 -1.81
CA ALA A 89 -0.28 1.57 -0.80
C ALA A 89 0.95 0.68 -0.76
N MET A 90 0.76 -0.64 -0.80
CA MET A 90 1.87 -1.59 -0.76
C MET A 90 2.75 -1.46 -2.01
N ALA A 91 2.15 -1.30 -3.17
CA ALA A 91 2.90 -1.07 -4.41
C ALA A 91 3.71 0.22 -4.33
N ALA A 92 3.10 1.29 -3.79
CA ALA A 92 3.80 2.56 -3.65
C ALA A 92 5.02 2.43 -2.72
N MET A 93 4.88 1.71 -1.61
CA MET A 93 5.99 1.50 -0.69
C MET A 93 7.12 0.72 -1.36
N GLU A 94 6.77 -0.33 -2.11
CA GLU A 94 7.78 -1.10 -2.85
C GLU A 94 8.50 -0.22 -3.87
N PHE A 95 7.76 0.67 -4.54
CA PHE A 95 8.34 1.54 -5.55
C PHE A 95 9.37 2.50 -4.96
N ILE A 96 9.06 3.13 -3.83
CA ILE A 96 9.93 4.19 -3.29
C ILE A 96 11.06 3.65 -2.41
N LYS A 97 10.92 2.45 -1.89
CA LYS A 97 11.95 1.89 -1.00
C LYS A 97 13.27 1.74 -1.74
N GLY A 98 14.34 2.26 -1.17
CA GLY A 98 15.67 2.22 -1.77
C GLY A 98 15.96 3.36 -2.74
N LYS A 99 14.98 4.21 -3.04
CA LYS A 99 15.18 5.33 -3.97
C LYS A 99 15.58 6.60 -3.21
N THR A 100 16.22 7.52 -3.93
CA THR A 100 16.48 8.84 -3.38
C THR A 100 15.18 9.64 -3.31
N ILE A 101 15.18 10.70 -2.52
CA ILE A 101 14.01 11.59 -2.43
C ILE A 101 13.61 12.08 -3.83
N GLU A 102 14.56 12.50 -4.65
CA GLU A 102 14.27 12.97 -6.00
C GLU A 102 13.65 11.89 -6.88
N GLN A 103 14.18 10.67 -6.82
CA GLN A 103 13.63 9.56 -7.58
C GLN A 103 12.21 9.22 -7.13
N ALA A 104 11.98 9.24 -5.82
CA ALA A 104 10.67 8.95 -5.26
C ALA A 104 9.63 10.02 -5.65
N ARG A 105 10.07 11.28 -5.80
CA ARG A 105 9.18 12.37 -6.23
C ARG A 105 8.63 12.13 -7.63
N ARG A 106 9.25 11.29 -8.42
CA ARG A 106 8.81 10.98 -9.79
C ARG A 106 7.69 9.94 -9.83
N LEU A 107 7.29 9.42 -8.68
CA LEU A 107 6.19 8.47 -8.61
C LEU A 107 4.92 9.07 -9.22
N ARG A 108 4.29 8.33 -10.13
CA ARG A 108 3.05 8.73 -10.79
C ARG A 108 2.03 7.59 -10.70
N ASP A 109 0.78 7.94 -10.92
CA ASP A 109 -0.32 6.97 -10.89
C ASP A 109 -0.02 5.78 -11.81
N ARG A 110 0.52 6.05 -13.00
CA ARG A 110 0.81 5.01 -13.99
C ARG A 110 1.84 3.99 -13.49
N ASP A 111 2.76 4.41 -12.62
CA ASP A 111 3.76 3.50 -12.07
C ASP A 111 3.10 2.46 -11.17
N ILE A 112 2.18 2.91 -10.33
CA ILE A 112 1.44 2.01 -9.44
C ILE A 112 0.50 1.14 -10.26
N PHE A 113 -0.20 1.73 -11.24
CA PHE A 113 -1.09 0.98 -12.11
C PHE A 113 -0.33 -0.15 -12.82
N GLY A 114 0.87 0.16 -13.32
CA GLY A 114 1.72 -0.85 -13.97
C GLY A 114 2.13 -1.97 -13.03
N MET A 115 2.42 -1.66 -11.77
CA MET A 115 2.80 -2.67 -10.78
C MET A 115 1.61 -3.56 -10.41
N LEU A 116 0.41 -3.01 -10.34
CA LEU A 116 -0.79 -3.76 -9.99
C LEU A 116 -1.37 -4.53 -11.17
N GLU A 117 -1.00 -4.15 -12.39
CA GLU A 117 -1.46 -4.71 -13.66
C GLU A 117 -2.92 -4.40 -13.94
N GLU A 118 -3.83 -4.76 -13.08
CA GLU A 118 -5.25 -4.53 -13.31
C GLU A 118 -5.98 -4.27 -12.00
N LEU A 119 -6.88 -3.30 -12.01
CA LEU A 119 -7.66 -2.90 -10.85
C LEU A 119 -9.03 -2.43 -11.35
N PRO A 120 -10.13 -2.71 -10.63
CA PRO A 120 -11.45 -2.20 -11.04
C PRO A 120 -11.42 -0.69 -11.25
N ASP A 121 -12.12 -0.20 -12.28
CA ASP A 121 -12.11 1.22 -12.63
C ASP A 121 -12.49 2.11 -11.45
N GLN A 122 -13.50 1.71 -10.68
CA GLN A 122 -13.96 2.49 -9.53
C GLN A 122 -12.96 2.50 -8.37
N LYS A 123 -11.85 1.75 -8.48
CA LYS A 123 -10.82 1.69 -7.44
C LYS A 123 -9.54 2.44 -7.84
N GLN A 124 -9.52 3.04 -9.02
CA GLN A 124 -8.32 3.74 -9.47
C GLN A 124 -8.02 4.99 -8.64
N HIS A 125 -9.03 5.55 -7.98
CA HIS A 125 -8.81 6.66 -7.05
C HIS A 125 -7.90 6.26 -5.88
N CYS A 126 -7.84 4.98 -5.55
CA CYS A 126 -6.96 4.47 -4.50
C CYS A 126 -5.49 4.64 -4.87
N ILE A 127 -5.18 4.43 -6.16
CA ILE A 127 -3.83 4.66 -6.68
C ILE A 127 -3.44 6.11 -6.49
N ARG A 128 -4.35 7.02 -6.87
CA ARG A 128 -4.10 8.45 -6.74
C ARG A 128 -3.85 8.84 -5.28
N LEU A 129 -4.64 8.29 -4.36
CA LEU A 129 -4.45 8.57 -2.94
C LEU A 129 -3.07 8.13 -2.47
N ALA A 130 -2.63 6.93 -2.86
CA ALA A 130 -1.32 6.43 -2.48
C ALA A 130 -0.20 7.34 -2.99
N VAL A 131 -0.28 7.76 -4.26
CA VAL A 131 0.71 8.65 -4.86
C VAL A 131 0.72 10.00 -4.13
N LYS A 132 -0.45 10.56 -3.87
CA LYS A 132 -0.55 11.85 -3.19
C LYS A 132 -0.03 11.78 -1.76
N THR A 133 -0.27 10.67 -1.07
CA THR A 133 0.23 10.50 0.30
C THR A 133 1.76 10.48 0.31
N VAL A 134 2.37 9.77 -0.63
CA VAL A 134 3.82 9.73 -0.76
C VAL A 134 4.35 11.13 -1.09
N GLN A 135 3.74 11.83 -2.04
CA GLN A 135 4.18 13.16 -2.43
C GLN A 135 4.08 14.14 -1.27
N LYS A 136 3.01 14.04 -0.48
CA LYS A 136 2.86 14.87 0.71
C LYS A 136 4.01 14.64 1.68
N ALA A 137 4.35 13.38 1.94
CA ALA A 137 5.44 13.04 2.86
C ALA A 137 6.77 13.59 2.36
N LEU A 138 7.03 13.48 1.06
CA LEU A 138 8.27 13.99 0.48
C LEU A 138 8.34 15.51 0.53
N ASP A 139 7.20 16.18 0.35
CA ASP A 139 7.15 17.64 0.42
C ASP A 139 7.31 18.14 1.87
N GLU A 140 6.82 17.39 2.83
CA GLU A 140 6.90 17.76 4.25
C GLU A 140 8.25 17.40 4.89
N TYR A 141 8.99 16.49 4.25
CA TYR A 141 10.27 16.05 4.79
C TYR A 141 11.30 17.18 4.70
N SER A 142 11.99 17.44 5.82
CA SER A 142 13.05 18.41 5.89
C SER A 142 14.28 17.74 6.51
N PRO A 143 15.42 17.71 5.81
CA PRO A 143 16.63 17.09 6.34
C PRO A 143 17.23 17.84 7.52
#